data_dff7d9c094d10aae9bbcb202200d50d6
#
_entry.id   dff7d9c094d10aae9bbcb202200d50d6
#
_cell.length_a   1.000
_cell.length_b   1.000
_cell.length_c   1.000
_cell.angle_alpha   90.00
_cell.angle_beta   90.00
_cell.angle_gamma   90.00
#
_symmetry.space_group_name_H-M   'P 1'
#
loop_
_entity.id
_entity.type
_entity.pdbx_description
1 polymer ?
#
loop_
_entity_poly.entity_id
_entity_poly.type
_entity_poly.pdbx_seq_one_letter_code
_entity_poly.pdbx_strand_id
1 'polypeptide(L)'
;MKLKGIIDYDCTNYKEPTLTLEFPYCDFKCDKLNGCPVCQNAPLSHERNMEISGDVIWRMYSENPLTKAFCFQGLEPFDSFMDLMDLIIFIRRDKHCDDPIIIYTGYNKGEDKVVEMFLSHYKNIIVKWGRFILGHEPHYDEVLGVKLASDNQYSEVIKCESM
;
A
#
# COMPACT_ATOMS: atom_id res chain seq x y z
N MET A 1 -14.47 -6.34 -1.98
CA MET A 1 -13.14 -6.33 -2.61
C MET A 1 -12.44 -7.68 -2.47
N LYS A 2 -11.40 -7.92 -3.26
CA LYS A 2 -10.59 -9.13 -3.17
C LYS A 2 -9.22 -8.81 -2.57
N LEU A 3 -8.70 -9.69 -1.71
CA LEU A 3 -7.37 -9.61 -1.11
C LEU A 3 -6.67 -10.97 -1.16
N LYS A 4 -5.35 -10.98 -1.07
CA LYS A 4 -4.55 -12.19 -0.83
C LYS A 4 -4.45 -12.52 0.66
N GLY A 5 -4.41 -11.51 1.52
CA GLY A 5 -4.28 -11.68 2.96
C GLY A 5 -4.54 -10.41 3.73
N ILE A 6 -4.63 -10.57 5.04
CA ILE A 6 -4.74 -9.47 6.01
C ILE A 6 -3.83 -9.80 7.19
N ILE A 7 -3.05 -8.82 7.61
CA ILE A 7 -2.22 -8.90 8.82
C ILE A 7 -2.80 -7.88 9.79
N ASP A 8 -3.41 -8.35 10.85
CA ASP A 8 -4.15 -7.52 11.81
C ASP A 8 -3.25 -6.69 12.75
N TYR A 9 -1.96 -7.03 12.81
CA TYR A 9 -0.96 -6.29 13.57
C TYR A 9 0.42 -6.41 12.92
N ASP A 10 0.78 -5.43 12.10
CA ASP A 10 2.04 -5.38 11.38
C ASP A 10 2.89 -4.19 11.86
N CYS A 11 4.13 -4.44 12.25
CA CYS A 11 5.12 -3.46 12.71
C CYS A 11 6.31 -3.32 11.74
N THR A 12 6.22 -3.84 10.52
CA THR A 12 7.38 -3.95 9.62
C THR A 12 7.37 -2.92 8.50
N ASN A 13 6.20 -2.40 8.14
CA ASN A 13 6.02 -1.56 6.96
C ASN A 13 5.81 -0.07 7.27
N TYR A 14 5.66 0.27 8.54
CA TYR A 14 5.50 1.65 8.99
C TYR A 14 6.00 1.79 10.44
N LYS A 15 6.36 3.01 10.83
CA LYS A 15 6.86 3.34 12.18
C LYS A 15 5.85 3.09 13.30
N GLU A 16 4.57 2.96 12.96
CA GLU A 16 3.51 2.58 13.89
C GLU A 16 2.83 1.30 13.41
N PRO A 17 2.20 0.52 14.33
CA PRO A 17 1.51 -0.71 13.94
C PRO A 17 0.36 -0.46 12.98
N THR A 18 0.26 -1.28 11.94
CA THR A 18 -0.76 -1.16 10.89
C THR A 18 -1.67 -2.37 10.82
N LEU A 19 -2.91 -2.15 10.36
CA LEU A 19 -3.68 -3.19 9.70
C LEU A 19 -3.22 -3.26 8.26
N THR A 20 -2.57 -4.36 7.87
CA THR A 20 -2.00 -4.52 6.54
C THR A 20 -2.90 -5.36 5.66
N LEU A 21 -3.20 -4.85 4.46
CA LEU A 21 -4.03 -5.51 3.45
C LEU A 21 -3.18 -5.86 2.23
N GLU A 22 -3.21 -7.13 1.84
CA GLU A 22 -2.45 -7.66 0.71
C GLU A 22 -3.32 -7.71 -0.53
N PHE A 23 -3.08 -6.80 -1.48
CA PHE A 23 -3.82 -6.65 -2.73
C PHE A 23 -3.53 -7.82 -3.71
N PRO A 24 -4.50 -8.15 -4.60
CA PRO A 24 -4.52 -9.45 -5.24
C PRO A 24 -3.80 -9.55 -6.59
N TYR A 25 -3.45 -8.43 -7.23
CA TYR A 25 -2.94 -8.40 -8.60
C TYR A 25 -1.61 -7.67 -8.71
N CYS A 26 -0.78 -8.10 -9.66
CA CYS A 26 0.44 -7.43 -10.09
C CYS A 26 0.85 -7.97 -11.47
N ASP A 27 1.33 -7.09 -12.33
CA ASP A 27 1.90 -7.47 -13.62
C ASP A 27 3.41 -7.79 -13.57
N PHE A 28 3.99 -7.80 -12.37
CA PHE A 28 5.40 -8.11 -12.10
C PHE A 28 6.41 -7.26 -12.89
N LYS A 29 6.16 -5.96 -12.97
CA LYS A 29 7.09 -5.01 -13.61
C LYS A 29 8.48 -5.03 -12.98
N CYS A 30 8.60 -5.34 -11.67
CA CYS A 30 9.90 -5.49 -11.01
C CYS A 30 10.73 -6.61 -11.65
N ASP A 31 10.14 -7.79 -11.90
CA ASP A 31 10.81 -8.92 -12.53
C ASP A 31 11.19 -8.59 -13.98
N LYS A 32 10.28 -7.94 -14.72
CA LYS A 32 10.55 -7.50 -16.10
C LYS A 32 11.71 -6.51 -16.16
N LEU A 33 11.79 -5.58 -15.23
CA LEU A 33 12.86 -4.58 -15.17
C LEU A 33 14.22 -5.23 -14.87
N ASN A 34 14.25 -6.21 -13.98
CA ASN A 34 15.47 -6.90 -13.58
C ASN A 34 15.87 -8.03 -14.51
N GLY A 35 15.00 -8.46 -15.45
CA GLY A 35 15.23 -9.57 -16.35
C GLY A 35 15.26 -10.95 -15.67
N CYS A 36 14.87 -11.03 -14.42
CA CYS A 36 14.78 -12.26 -13.63
C CYS A 36 13.77 -12.13 -12.50
N PRO A 37 13.27 -13.24 -11.93
CA PRO A 37 12.38 -13.21 -10.77
C PRO A 37 13.09 -12.62 -9.54
N VAL A 38 12.62 -11.48 -9.06
CA VAL A 38 13.16 -10.77 -7.87
C VAL A 38 12.08 -10.37 -6.87
N CYS A 39 10.81 -10.48 -7.25
CA CYS A 39 9.71 -10.03 -6.42
C CYS A 39 9.56 -10.93 -5.17
N GLN A 40 9.78 -10.34 -3.99
CA GLN A 40 9.63 -11.05 -2.71
C GLN A 40 8.17 -11.47 -2.44
N ASN A 41 7.21 -10.75 -3.02
CA ASN A 41 5.79 -11.02 -2.88
C ASN A 41 5.24 -11.96 -3.99
N ALA A 42 6.08 -12.46 -4.89
CA ALA A 42 5.64 -13.38 -5.94
C ALA A 42 4.87 -14.60 -5.41
N PRO A 43 5.23 -15.21 -4.27
CA PRO A 43 4.46 -16.33 -3.72
C PRO A 43 2.99 -16.00 -3.44
N LEU A 44 2.65 -14.75 -3.08
CA LEU A 44 1.27 -14.33 -2.88
C LEU A 44 0.40 -14.50 -4.13
N SER A 45 0.98 -14.44 -5.33
CA SER A 45 0.22 -14.61 -6.57
C SER A 45 -0.44 -15.98 -6.68
N HIS A 46 0.13 -17.00 -6.04
CA HIS A 46 -0.38 -18.37 -6.02
C HIS A 46 -1.42 -18.63 -4.94
N GLU A 47 -1.53 -17.72 -3.96
CA GLU A 47 -2.54 -17.82 -2.91
C GLU A 47 -3.94 -17.54 -3.46
N ARG A 48 -4.95 -18.12 -2.81
CA ARG A 48 -6.35 -17.86 -3.17
C ARG A 48 -6.75 -16.45 -2.76
N ASN A 49 -7.52 -15.79 -3.61
CA ASN A 49 -8.16 -14.54 -3.23
C ASN A 49 -9.26 -14.83 -2.18
N MET A 50 -9.28 -14.00 -1.13
CA MET A 50 -10.40 -13.92 -0.20
C MET A 50 -11.32 -12.77 -0.62
N GLU A 51 -12.62 -12.96 -0.48
CA GLU A 51 -13.59 -11.86 -0.63
C GLU A 51 -13.92 -11.29 0.74
N ILE A 52 -13.82 -9.96 0.85
CA ILE A 52 -14.04 -9.27 2.12
C ILE A 52 -14.74 -7.93 1.88
N SER A 53 -15.61 -7.53 2.80
CA SER A 53 -16.26 -6.22 2.76
C SER A 53 -15.44 -5.16 3.51
N GLY A 54 -15.63 -3.90 3.13
CA GLY A 54 -15.05 -2.77 3.86
C GLY A 54 -15.47 -2.74 5.34
N ASP A 55 -16.70 -3.15 5.66
CA ASP A 55 -17.18 -3.19 7.06
C ASP A 55 -16.42 -4.21 7.91
N VAL A 56 -16.02 -5.35 7.35
CA VAL A 56 -15.19 -6.33 8.06
C VAL A 56 -13.78 -5.77 8.29
N ILE A 57 -13.19 -5.14 7.26
CA ILE A 57 -11.87 -4.47 7.38
C ILE A 57 -11.93 -3.38 8.45
N TRP A 58 -12.97 -2.55 8.41
CA TRP A 58 -13.16 -1.49 9.39
C TRP A 58 -13.30 -2.02 10.81
N ARG A 59 -14.08 -3.10 10.99
CA ARG A 59 -14.24 -3.72 12.30
C ARG A 59 -12.89 -4.24 12.84
N MET A 60 -12.11 -4.94 12.01
CA MET A 60 -10.78 -5.41 12.40
C MET A 60 -9.88 -4.24 12.84
N TYR A 61 -9.93 -3.13 12.13
CA TYR A 61 -9.16 -1.93 12.47
C TYR A 61 -9.65 -1.27 13.76
N SER A 62 -10.95 -0.97 13.85
CA SER A 62 -11.52 -0.19 14.93
C SER A 62 -11.59 -0.92 16.27
N GLU A 63 -11.66 -2.25 16.24
CA GLU A 63 -11.66 -3.09 17.44
C GLU A 63 -10.24 -3.43 17.93
N ASN A 64 -9.20 -3.16 17.13
CA ASN A 64 -7.81 -3.36 17.52
C ASN A 64 -7.18 -2.05 18.02
N PRO A 65 -7.05 -1.85 19.35
CA PRO A 65 -6.52 -0.60 19.90
C PRO A 65 -5.02 -0.39 19.63
N LEU A 66 -4.33 -1.41 19.16
CA LEU A 66 -2.89 -1.38 18.90
C LEU A 66 -2.57 -0.81 17.52
N THR A 67 -3.45 -0.99 16.52
CA THR A 67 -3.24 -0.45 15.18
C THR A 67 -3.49 1.05 15.13
N LYS A 68 -2.66 1.77 14.38
CA LYS A 68 -2.67 3.24 14.26
C LYS A 68 -2.73 3.73 12.82
N ALA A 69 -2.62 2.83 11.86
CA ALA A 69 -2.62 3.15 10.45
C ALA A 69 -3.06 1.94 9.61
N PHE A 70 -3.40 2.18 8.35
CA PHE A 70 -3.61 1.13 7.35
C PHE A 70 -2.38 1.03 6.45
N CYS A 71 -1.97 -0.19 6.10
CA CYS A 71 -0.95 -0.43 5.10
C CYS A 71 -1.54 -1.24 3.95
N PHE A 72 -1.51 -0.70 2.75
CA PHE A 72 -1.97 -1.35 1.52
C PHE A 72 -0.75 -1.76 0.72
N GLN A 73 -0.56 -3.05 0.60
CA GLN A 73 0.58 -3.69 -0.05
C GLN A 73 0.20 -5.04 -0.66
N GLY A 74 1.12 -5.95 -0.70
CA GLY A 74 0.97 -7.30 -1.22
C GLY A 74 1.49 -7.35 -2.64
N LEU A 75 0.65 -7.66 -3.63
CA LEU A 75 1.10 -7.58 -5.02
C LEU A 75 1.19 -6.11 -5.47
N GLU A 76 0.15 -5.53 -6.01
CA GLU A 76 0.20 -4.14 -6.46
C GLU A 76 -1.17 -3.45 -6.24
N PRO A 77 -1.28 -2.55 -5.27
CA PRO A 77 -2.54 -1.85 -5.01
C PRO A 77 -3.05 -1.03 -6.20
N PHE A 78 -2.16 -0.43 -7.00
CA PHE A 78 -2.55 0.39 -8.15
C PHE A 78 -3.16 -0.46 -9.27
N ASP A 79 -2.77 -1.74 -9.42
CA ASP A 79 -3.38 -2.68 -10.37
C ASP A 79 -4.80 -3.10 -9.95
N SER A 80 -5.23 -2.75 -8.72
CA SER A 80 -6.57 -2.95 -8.17
C SER A 80 -7.28 -1.63 -7.88
N PHE A 81 -7.13 -0.64 -8.76
CA PHE A 81 -7.51 0.75 -8.51
C PHE A 81 -8.94 0.94 -8.02
N MET A 82 -9.93 0.23 -8.58
CA MET A 82 -11.33 0.37 -8.16
C MET A 82 -11.52 -0.07 -6.70
N ASP A 83 -10.97 -1.22 -6.31
CA ASP A 83 -11.04 -1.70 -4.93
C ASP A 83 -10.27 -0.77 -3.96
N LEU A 84 -9.11 -0.25 -4.40
CA LEU A 84 -8.33 0.72 -3.65
C LEU A 84 -9.11 2.01 -3.41
N MET A 85 -9.71 2.56 -4.47
CA MET A 85 -10.51 3.78 -4.42
C MET A 85 -11.71 3.62 -3.51
N ASP A 86 -12.50 2.56 -3.68
CA ASP A 86 -13.70 2.31 -2.89
C ASP A 86 -13.37 2.18 -1.40
N LEU A 87 -12.25 1.52 -1.07
CA LEU A 87 -11.82 1.36 0.32
C LEU A 87 -11.37 2.69 0.94
N ILE A 88 -10.61 3.51 0.21
CA ILE A 88 -10.18 4.84 0.69
C ILE A 88 -11.40 5.75 0.91
N ILE A 89 -12.34 5.77 -0.04
CA ILE A 89 -13.59 6.52 0.09
C ILE A 89 -14.33 6.07 1.35
N PHE A 90 -14.50 4.77 1.53
CA PHE A 90 -15.19 4.20 2.67
C PHE A 90 -14.53 4.60 4.01
N ILE A 91 -13.21 4.49 4.12
CA ILE A 91 -12.46 4.87 5.33
C ILE A 91 -12.60 6.38 5.60
N ARG A 92 -12.42 7.21 4.57
CA ARG A 92 -12.39 8.68 4.72
C ARG A 92 -13.77 9.31 4.86
N ARG A 93 -14.74 8.88 4.05
CA ARG A 93 -16.07 9.50 4.01
C ARG A 93 -17.09 8.81 4.90
N ASP A 94 -17.16 7.48 4.87
CA ASP A 94 -18.20 6.77 5.61
C ASP A 94 -17.80 6.55 7.06
N LYS A 95 -16.52 6.31 7.32
CA LYS A 95 -16.02 6.07 8.70
C LYS A 95 -15.39 7.33 9.33
N HIS A 96 -15.22 8.42 8.57
CA HIS A 96 -14.64 9.68 9.05
C HIS A 96 -13.27 9.49 9.75
N CYS A 97 -12.47 8.55 9.24
CA CYS A 97 -11.17 8.22 9.81
C CYS A 97 -10.06 8.89 9.00
N ASP A 98 -9.27 9.73 9.66
CA ASP A 98 -8.12 10.44 9.07
C ASP A 98 -6.77 9.79 9.44
N ASP A 99 -6.77 8.61 10.04
CA ASP A 99 -5.53 7.88 10.36
C ASP A 99 -4.70 7.61 9.09
N PRO A 100 -3.37 7.51 9.19
CA PRO A 100 -2.52 7.33 8.02
C PRO A 100 -2.91 6.10 7.19
N ILE A 101 -2.93 6.26 5.86
CA ILE A 101 -3.01 5.15 4.90
C ILE A 101 -1.69 5.13 4.15
N ILE A 102 -0.94 4.06 4.32
CA ILE A 102 0.32 3.80 3.63
C ILE A 102 0.05 2.90 2.43
N ILE A 103 0.52 3.28 1.26
CA ILE A 103 0.36 2.50 0.02
C ILE A 103 1.74 2.18 -0.53
N TYR A 104 2.06 0.90 -0.59
CA TYR A 104 3.27 0.39 -1.21
C TYR A 104 3.01 0.09 -2.67
N THR A 105 3.66 0.81 -3.57
CA THR A 105 3.56 0.57 -5.01
C THR A 105 4.93 0.39 -5.67
N GLY A 106 4.97 -0.45 -6.69
CA GLY A 106 6.11 -0.54 -7.60
C GLY A 106 6.08 0.52 -8.71
N TYR A 107 5.03 1.32 -8.81
CA TYR A 107 4.99 2.42 -9.77
C TYR A 107 5.96 3.54 -9.36
N ASN A 108 6.50 4.25 -10.34
CA ASN A 108 7.19 5.51 -10.09
C ASN A 108 6.18 6.64 -10.10
N LYS A 109 6.47 7.70 -9.37
CA LYS A 109 5.64 8.90 -9.38
C LYS A 109 5.51 9.46 -10.81
N GLY A 110 4.29 9.80 -11.20
CA GLY A 110 3.95 10.29 -12.53
C GLY A 110 3.60 9.19 -13.54
N GLU A 111 3.73 7.90 -13.21
CA GLU A 111 3.35 6.80 -14.11
C GLU A 111 1.83 6.59 -14.17
N ASP A 112 1.12 6.80 -13.05
CA ASP A 112 -0.34 6.72 -13.01
C ASP A 112 -0.96 8.00 -12.43
N LYS A 113 -1.15 8.97 -13.30
CA LYS A 113 -1.70 10.29 -12.92
C LYS A 113 -3.14 10.22 -12.43
N VAL A 114 -3.92 9.21 -12.83
CA VAL A 114 -5.31 9.07 -12.40
C VAL A 114 -5.35 8.65 -10.93
N VAL A 115 -4.55 7.65 -10.55
CA VAL A 115 -4.42 7.25 -9.16
C VAL A 115 -3.85 8.38 -8.31
N GLU A 116 -2.79 9.03 -8.75
CA GLU A 116 -2.17 10.14 -8.02
C GLU A 116 -3.13 11.30 -7.77
N MET A 117 -3.88 11.70 -8.79
CA MET A 117 -4.92 12.72 -8.67
C MET A 117 -6.01 12.30 -7.69
N PHE A 118 -6.47 11.05 -7.74
CA PHE A 118 -7.44 10.55 -6.78
C PHE A 118 -6.90 10.62 -5.34
N LEU A 119 -5.67 10.17 -5.10
CA LEU A 119 -5.06 10.18 -3.77
C LEU A 119 -4.90 11.60 -3.22
N SER A 120 -4.65 12.61 -4.08
CA SER A 120 -4.49 14.00 -3.66
C SER A 120 -5.76 14.65 -3.10
N HIS A 121 -6.91 14.01 -3.24
CA HIS A 121 -8.16 14.48 -2.62
C HIS A 121 -8.30 14.10 -1.14
N TYR A 122 -7.40 13.29 -0.61
CA TYR A 122 -7.51 12.78 0.75
C TYR A 122 -6.27 13.10 1.60
N LYS A 123 -6.51 13.37 2.87
CA LYS A 123 -5.45 13.66 3.85
C LYS A 123 -4.75 12.38 4.30
N ASN A 124 -3.53 12.54 4.79
CA ASN A 124 -2.75 11.48 5.44
C ASN A 124 -2.59 10.22 4.59
N ILE A 125 -2.42 10.42 3.28
CA ILE A 125 -2.00 9.35 2.37
C ILE A 125 -0.48 9.41 2.24
N ILE A 126 0.18 8.30 2.48
CA ILE A 126 1.62 8.12 2.31
C ILE A 126 1.83 7.09 1.21
N VAL A 127 2.58 7.42 0.19
CA VAL A 127 2.90 6.47 -0.88
C VAL A 127 4.38 6.15 -0.88
N LYS A 128 4.70 4.88 -0.84
CA LYS A 128 6.03 4.35 -1.10
C LYS A 128 6.12 4.01 -2.58
N TRP A 129 6.97 4.72 -3.29
CA TRP A 129 7.21 4.64 -4.73
C TRP A 129 8.40 3.76 -5.10
N GLY A 130 8.37 3.26 -6.31
CA GLY A 130 9.51 2.67 -6.98
C GLY A 130 9.60 1.16 -6.90
N ARG A 131 9.98 0.57 -8.02
CA ARG A 131 10.25 -0.86 -8.18
C ARG A 131 11.51 -1.26 -7.45
N PHE A 132 11.54 -2.48 -6.95
CA PHE A 132 12.80 -3.06 -6.49
C PHE A 132 13.77 -3.22 -7.66
N ILE A 133 15.03 -2.81 -7.46
CA ILE A 133 16.12 -2.98 -8.42
C ILE A 133 17.20 -3.82 -7.75
N LEU A 134 17.52 -4.95 -8.37
CA LEU A 134 18.55 -5.86 -7.87
C LEU A 134 19.94 -5.18 -7.91
N GLY A 135 20.70 -5.34 -6.85
CA GLY A 135 22.06 -4.77 -6.73
C GLY A 135 22.09 -3.33 -6.25
N HIS A 136 20.93 -2.69 -6.06
CA HIS A 136 20.85 -1.40 -5.39
C HIS A 136 20.88 -1.56 -3.86
N GLU A 137 21.51 -0.60 -3.17
CA GLU A 137 21.67 -0.69 -1.72
C GLU A 137 20.38 -0.33 -0.97
N PRO A 138 20.04 -1.06 0.08
CA PRO A 138 18.93 -0.70 0.94
C PRO A 138 19.24 0.59 1.72
N HIS A 139 18.21 1.39 2.01
CA HIS A 139 18.36 2.62 2.80
C HIS A 139 17.18 2.81 3.77
N TYR A 140 17.38 3.67 4.76
CA TYR A 140 16.34 4.03 5.71
C TYR A 140 15.46 5.15 5.14
N ASP A 141 14.15 4.99 5.22
CA ASP A 141 13.16 5.99 4.81
C ASP A 141 12.56 6.66 6.06
N GLU A 142 12.79 7.95 6.20
CA GLU A 142 12.38 8.73 7.38
C GLU A 142 10.85 8.90 7.50
N VAL A 143 10.12 8.91 6.39
CA VAL A 143 8.67 9.10 6.40
C VAL A 143 7.98 7.83 6.92
N LEU A 144 8.41 6.68 6.41
CA LEU A 144 7.88 5.39 6.85
C LEU A 144 8.50 4.94 8.17
N GLY A 145 9.75 5.33 8.47
CA GLY A 145 10.48 4.87 9.63
C GLY A 145 10.98 3.43 9.51
N VAL A 146 11.18 2.95 8.29
CA VAL A 146 11.63 1.59 7.98
C VAL A 146 12.71 1.58 6.91
N LYS A 147 13.37 0.44 6.74
CA LYS A 147 14.38 0.24 5.71
C LYS A 147 13.74 -0.23 4.41
N LEU A 148 13.95 0.52 3.32
CA LEU A 148 13.55 0.14 1.97
C LEU A 148 14.64 -0.71 1.29
N ALA A 149 14.21 -1.55 0.35
CA ALA A 149 15.05 -2.60 -0.22
C ALA A 149 16.04 -2.12 -1.30
N SER A 150 15.80 -0.96 -1.91
CA SER A 150 16.69 -0.37 -2.92
C SER A 150 16.63 1.16 -2.88
N ASP A 151 17.74 1.82 -3.18
CA ASP A 151 17.94 3.25 -3.01
C ASP A 151 17.11 4.15 -3.94
N ASN A 152 16.55 3.60 -4.99
CA ASN A 152 15.59 4.28 -5.87
C ASN A 152 14.15 4.34 -5.30
N GLN A 153 13.87 3.56 -4.25
CA GLN A 153 12.58 3.58 -3.56
C GLN A 153 12.56 4.73 -2.56
N TYR A 154 11.43 5.38 -2.40
CA TYR A 154 11.24 6.44 -1.42
C TYR A 154 9.77 6.58 -1.07
N SER A 155 9.47 7.26 0.00
CA SER A 155 8.10 7.58 0.36
C SER A 155 7.86 9.08 0.50
N GLU A 156 6.63 9.48 0.32
CA GLU A 156 6.19 10.85 0.55
C GLU A 156 4.74 10.89 1.06
N VAL A 157 4.45 11.92 1.82
CA VAL A 157 3.07 12.28 2.16
C VAL A 157 2.46 13.01 0.97
N ILE A 158 1.37 12.48 0.42
CA ILE A 158 0.67 13.12 -0.70
C ILE A 158 0.05 14.43 -0.19
N LYS A 159 0.34 15.52 -0.89
CA LYS A 159 -0.27 16.82 -0.59
C LYS A 159 -1.75 16.77 -0.93
N CYS A 160 -2.60 17.01 0.08
CA CYS A 160 -4.02 17.14 -0.14
C CYS A 160 -4.29 18.48 -0.82
N GLU A 161 -4.83 18.45 -2.04
CA GLU A 161 -5.29 19.64 -2.73
C GLU A 161 -6.68 20.01 -2.19
N SER A 162 -6.72 21.09 -1.40
CA SER A 162 -7.99 21.64 -0.90
C SER A 162 -8.81 22.10 -2.11
N MET A 163 -10.01 21.54 -2.28
CA MET A 163 -11.01 22.08 -3.19
C MET A 163 -11.52 23.42 -2.68
#